data_b75a71b30fcff2c2a5ad1254bdb30dd6
#
_entry.id   b75a71b30fcff2c2a5ad1254bdb30dd6
#
_cell.length_a   1.000
_cell.length_b   1.000
_cell.length_c   1.000
_cell.angle_alpha   90.00
_cell.angle_beta   90.00
_cell.angle_gamma   90.00
#
_symmetry.space_group_name_H-M   'P 1'
#
loop_
_entity.id
_entity.type
_entity.pdbx_description
1 polymer ?
#
loop_
_entity_poly.entity_id
_entity_poly.type
_entity_poly.pdbx_seq_one_letter_code
_entity_poly.pdbx_strand_id
1 'polypeptide(L)'
;MNDIFELIQSNQLMNTWFIPATIVFIGIVLGMIFKQVVHTRLKKAALTSEWEGDDIILNAVESQIVIWFFWAALSLALRDVEIAEPFGLYVSNFLIIILMASITHAAAKLIVGLLNLWSKKQGGGFPSTTMFTNFVWITVYSIGLLVILDALDISIAPMLTALGIGGLAVSLALKDTLTDVFAGLHILLSKKVQPGDFISLDSGEMGYVQNITWRNTKMLERTNNIIHIPNTKLSNAIIKNYDSGDPSFSVKIPVGVGYDSDLDVVERVVMEVANDLHQYMDQMNKQSTPSFKFKGFGESSIDFMVYFRGNKYGDQNPIIHEFVKKLHKRFNDEGIDIPFPMRTVIQRSES
;
A
#
# COMPACT_ATOMS: atom_id res chain seq x y z
N MET A 1 -45.73 -59.62 -41.72
CA MET A 1 -45.03 -58.47 -42.25
C MET A 1 -45.19 -57.23 -41.39
N ASN A 2 -46.38 -57.03 -40.79
CA ASN A 2 -46.62 -55.91 -39.88
C ASN A 2 -45.77 -55.97 -38.59
N ASP A 3 -45.57 -57.16 -38.00
CA ASP A 3 -44.81 -57.31 -36.76
C ASP A 3 -43.32 -56.98 -36.90
N ILE A 4 -42.77 -57.20 -38.10
CA ILE A 4 -41.38 -56.84 -38.40
C ILE A 4 -41.22 -55.32 -38.57
N PHE A 5 -42.25 -54.67 -39.16
CA PHE A 5 -42.28 -53.21 -39.28
C PHE A 5 -42.43 -52.51 -37.92
N GLU A 6 -43.27 -53.04 -37.03
CA GLU A 6 -43.39 -52.55 -35.68
C GLU A 6 -42.10 -52.74 -34.87
N LEU A 7 -41.41 -53.87 -35.03
CA LEU A 7 -40.08 -54.11 -34.41
C LEU A 7 -38.99 -53.17 -34.94
N ILE A 8 -39.01 -52.85 -36.24
CA ILE A 8 -38.06 -51.90 -36.84
C ILE A 8 -38.37 -50.48 -36.39
N GLN A 9 -39.65 -50.09 -36.27
CA GLN A 9 -40.07 -48.80 -35.77
C GLN A 9 -39.76 -48.66 -34.26
N SER A 10 -39.93 -49.72 -33.48
CA SER A 10 -39.54 -49.74 -32.07
C SER A 10 -38.00 -49.62 -31.90
N ASN A 11 -37.20 -50.22 -32.76
CA ASN A 11 -35.77 -50.08 -32.77
C ASN A 11 -35.33 -48.67 -33.18
N GLN A 12 -36.02 -47.99 -34.10
CA GLN A 12 -35.74 -46.59 -34.44
C GLN A 12 -36.05 -45.64 -33.27
N LEU A 13 -37.19 -45.80 -32.63
CA LEU A 13 -37.56 -45.04 -31.43
C LEU A 13 -36.56 -45.29 -30.27
N MET A 14 -36.14 -46.55 -30.08
CA MET A 14 -35.14 -46.87 -29.06
C MET A 14 -33.80 -46.23 -29.35
N ASN A 15 -33.33 -46.27 -30.60
CA ASN A 15 -32.01 -45.65 -30.94
C ASN A 15 -32.08 -44.11 -30.93
N THR A 16 -33.22 -43.52 -31.38
CA THR A 16 -33.31 -42.07 -31.56
C THR A 16 -33.49 -41.31 -30.25
N TRP A 17 -34.14 -41.89 -29.24
CA TRP A 17 -34.45 -41.16 -27.99
C TRP A 17 -34.02 -41.87 -26.71
N PHE A 18 -34.09 -43.21 -26.66
CA PHE A 18 -33.80 -43.96 -25.44
C PHE A 18 -32.30 -44.00 -25.13
N ILE A 19 -31.46 -44.23 -26.15
CA ILE A 19 -30.02 -44.27 -25.99
C ILE A 19 -29.46 -42.89 -25.58
N PRO A 20 -29.80 -41.78 -26.26
CA PRO A 20 -29.40 -40.43 -25.80
C PRO A 20 -29.86 -40.11 -24.40
N ALA A 21 -31.11 -40.41 -24.04
CA ALA A 21 -31.63 -40.21 -22.70
C ALA A 21 -30.84 -40.99 -21.64
N THR A 22 -30.47 -42.22 -21.95
CA THR A 22 -29.68 -43.09 -21.07
C THR A 22 -28.28 -42.56 -20.89
N ILE A 23 -27.63 -42.05 -21.95
CA ILE A 23 -26.29 -41.45 -21.88
C ILE A 23 -26.31 -40.21 -20.97
N VAL A 24 -27.31 -39.34 -21.14
CA VAL A 24 -27.48 -38.14 -20.28
C VAL A 24 -27.72 -38.53 -18.81
N PHE A 25 -28.57 -39.52 -18.57
CA PHE A 25 -28.83 -40.00 -17.21
C PHE A 25 -27.57 -40.57 -16.54
N ILE A 26 -26.81 -41.42 -17.27
CA ILE A 26 -25.54 -41.97 -16.81
C ILE A 26 -24.55 -40.83 -16.54
N GLY A 27 -24.45 -39.83 -17.42
CA GLY A 27 -23.58 -38.70 -17.25
C GLY A 27 -23.89 -37.91 -15.98
N ILE A 28 -25.17 -37.65 -15.68
CA ILE A 28 -25.58 -36.96 -14.44
C ILE A 28 -25.18 -37.80 -13.22
N VAL A 29 -25.47 -39.12 -13.24
CA VAL A 29 -25.11 -40.01 -12.13
C VAL A 29 -23.61 -40.05 -11.91
N LEU A 30 -22.83 -40.20 -12.99
CA LEU A 30 -21.36 -40.14 -12.91
C LEU A 30 -20.86 -38.80 -12.38
N GLY A 31 -21.48 -37.69 -12.80
CA GLY A 31 -21.18 -36.35 -12.29
C GLY A 31 -21.40 -36.22 -10.79
N MET A 32 -22.52 -36.76 -10.29
CA MET A 32 -22.81 -36.77 -8.86
C MET A 32 -21.83 -37.65 -8.06
N ILE A 33 -21.51 -38.84 -8.58
CA ILE A 33 -20.52 -39.75 -7.95
C ILE A 33 -19.18 -39.08 -7.92
N PHE A 34 -18.73 -38.51 -9.07
CA PHE A 34 -17.45 -37.82 -9.17
C PHE A 34 -17.37 -36.61 -8.23
N LYS A 35 -18.43 -35.80 -8.17
CA LYS A 35 -18.56 -34.72 -7.21
C LYS A 35 -18.34 -35.21 -5.78
N GLN A 36 -18.96 -36.33 -5.38
CA GLN A 36 -18.85 -36.89 -4.04
C GLN A 36 -17.45 -37.44 -3.75
N VAL A 37 -16.83 -38.09 -4.74
CA VAL A 37 -15.44 -38.58 -4.64
C VAL A 37 -14.45 -37.42 -4.52
N VAL A 38 -14.60 -36.39 -5.35
CA VAL A 38 -13.77 -35.16 -5.32
C VAL A 38 -13.94 -34.49 -3.97
N HIS A 39 -15.17 -34.28 -3.51
CA HIS A 39 -15.44 -33.69 -2.18
C HIS A 39 -14.77 -34.49 -1.05
N THR A 40 -14.90 -35.82 -1.06
CA THR A 40 -14.39 -36.65 0.05
C THR A 40 -12.86 -36.78 0.03
N ARG A 41 -12.25 -36.95 -1.16
CA ARG A 41 -10.82 -37.13 -1.32
C ARG A 41 -10.04 -35.83 -1.16
N LEU A 42 -10.50 -34.76 -1.80
CA LEU A 42 -9.82 -33.47 -1.74
C LEU A 42 -10.05 -32.79 -0.40
N LYS A 43 -11.22 -32.93 0.22
CA LYS A 43 -11.43 -32.43 1.59
C LYS A 43 -10.53 -33.13 2.62
N LYS A 44 -10.23 -34.41 2.44
CA LYS A 44 -9.23 -35.11 3.29
C LYS A 44 -7.82 -34.58 3.01
N ALA A 45 -7.47 -34.28 1.77
CA ALA A 45 -6.19 -33.70 1.42
C ALA A 45 -6.04 -32.25 1.92
N ALA A 46 -7.09 -31.45 1.82
CA ALA A 46 -7.15 -30.07 2.33
C ALA A 46 -7.02 -30.02 3.87
N LEU A 47 -7.54 -30.98 4.61
CA LEU A 47 -7.37 -31.10 6.07
C LEU A 47 -5.94 -31.37 6.49
N THR A 48 -5.09 -31.87 5.59
CA THR A 48 -3.64 -32.10 5.83
C THR A 48 -2.76 -30.98 5.27
N SER A 49 -3.35 -30.05 4.50
CA SER A 49 -2.66 -28.89 3.93
C SER A 49 -2.79 -27.69 4.88
N GLU A 50 -1.67 -26.98 5.09
CA GLU A 50 -1.66 -25.71 5.85
C GLU A 50 -2.19 -24.52 5.01
N TRP A 51 -2.52 -24.76 3.72
CA TRP A 51 -2.95 -23.70 2.83
C TRP A 51 -4.47 -23.67 2.65
N GLU A 52 -5.15 -22.66 3.17
CA GLU A 52 -6.60 -22.46 3.06
C GLU A 52 -7.13 -22.26 1.63
N GLY A 53 -6.24 -22.08 0.63
CA GLY A 53 -6.61 -21.93 -0.77
C GLY A 53 -7.19 -23.17 -1.42
N ASP A 54 -6.85 -24.36 -0.90
CA ASP A 54 -7.33 -25.65 -1.41
C ASP A 54 -8.86 -25.76 -1.31
N ASP A 55 -9.43 -25.29 -0.20
CA ASP A 55 -10.89 -25.27 0.03
C ASP A 55 -11.61 -24.34 -0.97
N ILE A 56 -10.97 -23.23 -1.35
CA ILE A 56 -11.54 -22.28 -2.31
C ILE A 56 -11.59 -22.87 -3.71
N ILE A 57 -10.49 -23.51 -4.14
CA ILE A 57 -10.42 -24.19 -5.44
C ILE A 57 -11.47 -25.29 -5.48
N LEU A 58 -11.54 -26.09 -4.43
CA LEU A 58 -12.51 -27.17 -4.31
C LEU A 58 -13.95 -26.65 -4.45
N ASN A 59 -14.30 -25.61 -3.68
CA ASN A 59 -15.63 -25.02 -3.69
C ASN A 59 -16.00 -24.36 -5.03
N ALA A 60 -15.02 -23.78 -5.74
CA ALA A 60 -15.25 -23.16 -7.04
C ALA A 60 -15.57 -24.22 -8.12
N VAL A 61 -14.81 -25.33 -8.14
CA VAL A 61 -14.94 -26.39 -9.14
C VAL A 61 -16.07 -27.36 -8.79
N GLU A 62 -16.23 -27.76 -7.54
CA GLU A 62 -17.23 -28.73 -7.09
C GLU A 62 -18.66 -28.36 -7.52
N SER A 63 -18.99 -27.06 -7.45
CA SER A 63 -20.31 -26.58 -7.84
C SER A 63 -20.61 -26.74 -9.34
N GLN A 64 -19.58 -26.89 -10.18
CA GLN A 64 -19.72 -26.98 -11.63
C GLN A 64 -19.56 -28.40 -12.20
N ILE A 65 -19.03 -29.34 -11.42
CA ILE A 65 -18.74 -30.72 -11.87
C ILE A 65 -19.97 -31.38 -12.52
N VAL A 66 -21.11 -31.30 -11.85
CA VAL A 66 -22.34 -31.95 -12.37
C VAL A 66 -22.79 -31.32 -13.70
N ILE A 67 -22.62 -29.99 -13.84
CA ILE A 67 -22.95 -29.25 -15.07
C ILE A 67 -22.01 -29.68 -16.21
N TRP A 68 -20.71 -29.87 -15.94
CA TRP A 68 -19.75 -30.30 -16.94
C TRP A 68 -19.97 -31.75 -17.41
N PHE A 69 -20.30 -32.66 -16.47
CA PHE A 69 -20.67 -34.03 -16.81
C PHE A 69 -22.00 -34.08 -17.59
N PHE A 70 -22.99 -33.30 -17.19
CA PHE A 70 -24.24 -33.15 -17.94
C PHE A 70 -23.99 -32.62 -19.36
N TRP A 71 -23.18 -31.56 -19.48
CA TRP A 71 -22.80 -30.98 -20.76
C TRP A 71 -22.12 -32.02 -21.67
N ALA A 72 -21.10 -32.72 -21.13
CA ALA A 72 -20.37 -33.73 -21.87
C ALA A 72 -21.28 -34.91 -22.34
N ALA A 73 -22.11 -35.36 -21.42
CA ALA A 73 -23.07 -36.44 -21.75
C ALA A 73 -24.12 -36.02 -22.79
N LEU A 74 -24.64 -34.79 -22.69
CA LEU A 74 -25.60 -34.25 -23.63
C LEU A 74 -24.97 -34.00 -25.00
N SER A 75 -23.75 -33.45 -25.05
CA SER A 75 -22.99 -33.27 -26.27
C SER A 75 -22.67 -34.60 -26.97
N LEU A 76 -22.33 -35.64 -26.19
CA LEU A 76 -22.12 -36.97 -26.69
C LEU A 76 -23.43 -37.62 -27.19
N ALA A 77 -24.51 -37.46 -26.44
CA ALA A 77 -25.83 -38.01 -26.77
C ALA A 77 -26.41 -37.45 -28.09
N LEU A 78 -26.15 -36.17 -28.35
CA LEU A 78 -26.68 -35.45 -29.51
C LEU A 78 -25.81 -35.61 -30.76
N ARG A 79 -24.61 -36.23 -30.68
CA ARG A 79 -23.71 -36.39 -31.77
C ARG A 79 -24.24 -37.28 -32.91
N ASP A 80 -25.00 -38.35 -32.53
CA ASP A 80 -25.53 -39.34 -33.44
C ASP A 80 -27.02 -39.13 -33.73
N VAL A 81 -27.63 -38.05 -33.20
CA VAL A 81 -29.03 -37.68 -33.45
C VAL A 81 -29.06 -36.69 -34.61
N GLU A 82 -29.69 -37.09 -35.72
CA GLU A 82 -29.97 -36.17 -36.82
C GLU A 82 -31.02 -35.15 -36.44
N ILE A 83 -30.54 -33.99 -35.94
CA ILE A 83 -31.40 -32.86 -35.61
C ILE A 83 -31.55 -31.98 -36.83
N ALA A 84 -32.79 -31.78 -37.31
CA ALA A 84 -33.06 -30.95 -38.47
C ALA A 84 -32.55 -29.50 -38.28
N GLU A 85 -31.92 -28.97 -39.32
CA GLU A 85 -31.57 -27.54 -39.34
C GLU A 85 -32.82 -26.64 -39.40
N PRO A 86 -32.86 -25.49 -38.68
CA PRO A 86 -31.81 -24.85 -37.91
C PRO A 86 -31.73 -25.26 -36.44
N PHE A 87 -32.49 -26.25 -36.00
CA PHE A 87 -32.63 -26.61 -34.59
C PHE A 87 -31.31 -27.16 -34.00
N GLY A 88 -30.56 -27.91 -34.80
CA GLY A 88 -29.25 -28.42 -34.39
C GLY A 88 -28.26 -27.32 -34.05
N LEU A 89 -28.26 -26.21 -34.80
CA LEU A 89 -27.43 -25.05 -34.53
C LEU A 89 -27.81 -24.37 -33.20
N TYR A 90 -29.11 -24.19 -32.92
CA TYR A 90 -29.55 -23.60 -31.65
C TYR A 90 -29.16 -24.43 -30.44
N VAL A 91 -29.27 -25.75 -30.53
CA VAL A 91 -28.86 -26.68 -29.48
C VAL A 91 -27.34 -26.61 -29.23
N SER A 92 -26.55 -26.60 -30.28
CA SER A 92 -25.09 -26.48 -30.19
C SER A 92 -24.68 -25.16 -29.51
N ASN A 93 -25.26 -24.05 -29.97
CA ASN A 93 -24.99 -22.72 -29.39
C ASN A 93 -25.43 -22.67 -27.91
N PHE A 94 -26.55 -23.25 -27.55
CA PHE A 94 -27.02 -23.31 -26.17
C PHE A 94 -26.06 -24.10 -25.27
N LEU A 95 -25.53 -25.22 -25.76
CA LEU A 95 -24.52 -26.00 -25.05
C LEU A 95 -23.21 -25.23 -24.84
N ILE A 96 -22.75 -24.49 -25.86
CA ILE A 96 -21.57 -23.62 -25.73
C ILE A 96 -21.80 -22.54 -24.66
N ILE A 97 -22.95 -21.88 -24.67
CA ILE A 97 -23.29 -20.86 -23.69
C ILE A 97 -23.25 -21.42 -22.26
N ILE A 98 -23.89 -22.56 -22.00
CA ILE A 98 -23.91 -23.18 -20.68
C ILE A 98 -22.51 -23.53 -20.20
N LEU A 99 -21.70 -24.14 -21.05
CA LEU A 99 -20.32 -24.51 -20.71
C LEU A 99 -19.48 -23.29 -20.36
N MET A 100 -19.46 -22.29 -21.25
CA MET A 100 -18.65 -21.08 -21.08
C MET A 100 -19.13 -20.25 -19.88
N ALA A 101 -20.46 -20.13 -19.66
CA ALA A 101 -21.01 -19.45 -18.49
C ALA A 101 -20.61 -20.16 -17.18
N SER A 102 -20.62 -21.51 -17.19
CA SER A 102 -20.21 -22.32 -16.05
C SER A 102 -18.70 -22.15 -15.73
N ILE A 103 -17.84 -22.15 -16.75
CA ILE A 103 -16.39 -21.91 -16.61
C ILE A 103 -16.16 -20.48 -16.07
N THR A 104 -16.85 -19.50 -16.65
CA THR A 104 -16.77 -18.09 -16.20
C THR A 104 -17.18 -17.95 -14.73
N HIS A 105 -18.26 -18.60 -14.31
CA HIS A 105 -18.71 -18.61 -12.93
C HIS A 105 -17.70 -19.26 -11.98
N ALA A 106 -17.13 -20.41 -12.38
CA ALA A 106 -16.09 -21.08 -11.60
C ALA A 106 -14.85 -20.19 -11.42
N ALA A 107 -14.40 -19.57 -12.52
CA ALA A 107 -13.26 -18.64 -12.50
C ALA A 107 -13.53 -17.42 -11.60
N ALA A 108 -14.71 -16.81 -11.70
CA ALA A 108 -15.08 -15.68 -10.86
C ALA A 108 -15.09 -16.04 -9.37
N LYS A 109 -15.71 -17.20 -9.04
CA LYS A 109 -15.78 -17.71 -7.66
C LYS A 109 -14.38 -18.01 -7.10
N LEU A 110 -13.49 -18.56 -7.92
CA LEU A 110 -12.12 -18.85 -7.56
C LEU A 110 -11.34 -17.56 -7.25
N ILE A 111 -11.38 -16.58 -8.15
CA ILE A 111 -10.66 -15.30 -8.00
C ILE A 111 -11.17 -14.57 -6.76
N VAL A 112 -12.47 -14.45 -6.57
CA VAL A 112 -13.09 -13.80 -5.40
C VAL A 112 -12.72 -14.53 -4.10
N GLY A 113 -12.70 -15.86 -4.11
CA GLY A 113 -12.30 -16.66 -2.96
C GLY A 113 -10.85 -16.40 -2.55
N LEU A 114 -9.92 -16.39 -3.52
CA LEU A 114 -8.50 -16.11 -3.27
C LEU A 114 -8.28 -14.67 -2.76
N LEU A 115 -9.00 -13.69 -3.30
CA LEU A 115 -8.94 -12.31 -2.83
C LEU A 115 -9.43 -12.18 -1.39
N ASN A 116 -10.51 -12.85 -1.02
CA ASN A 116 -11.03 -12.85 0.34
C ASN A 116 -10.06 -13.50 1.33
N LEU A 117 -9.40 -14.58 0.93
CA LEU A 117 -8.36 -15.23 1.73
C LEU A 117 -7.19 -14.28 1.99
N TRP A 118 -6.70 -13.64 0.93
CA TRP A 118 -5.60 -12.69 1.03
C TRP A 118 -5.94 -11.49 1.92
N SER A 119 -7.16 -10.95 1.78
CA SER A 119 -7.65 -9.83 2.62
C SER A 119 -7.71 -10.19 4.11
N LYS A 120 -8.13 -11.41 4.46
CA LYS A 120 -8.14 -11.89 5.85
C LYS A 120 -6.75 -11.95 6.47
N LYS A 121 -5.74 -12.42 5.72
CA LYS A 121 -4.34 -12.53 6.19
C LYS A 121 -3.69 -11.17 6.44
N GLN A 122 -4.14 -10.11 5.78
CA GLN A 122 -3.61 -8.74 5.94
C GLN A 122 -4.25 -7.94 7.09
N GLY A 123 -4.99 -8.58 8.00
CA GLY A 123 -5.56 -7.94 9.19
C GLY A 123 -6.69 -6.95 8.91
N GLY A 124 -7.41 -7.10 7.81
CA GLY A 124 -8.61 -6.29 7.50
C GLY A 124 -8.32 -4.85 7.05
N GLY A 125 -7.10 -4.53 6.68
CA GLY A 125 -6.70 -3.18 6.23
C GLY A 125 -7.21 -2.75 4.85
N PHE A 126 -7.91 -3.64 4.12
CA PHE A 126 -8.55 -3.27 2.85
C PHE A 126 -9.97 -2.74 3.07
N PRO A 127 -10.31 -1.58 2.48
CA PRO A 127 -11.66 -1.03 2.57
C PRO A 127 -12.64 -1.99 1.91
N SER A 128 -13.71 -2.32 2.65
CA SER A 128 -14.87 -3.14 2.26
C SER A 128 -14.61 -4.16 1.14
N THR A 129 -14.33 -5.38 1.53
CA THR A 129 -14.21 -6.59 0.66
C THR A 129 -15.30 -6.64 -0.42
N THR A 130 -16.49 -6.15 -0.13
CA THR A 130 -17.66 -6.14 -1.02
C THR A 130 -17.41 -5.32 -2.31
N MET A 131 -16.74 -4.18 -2.23
CA MET A 131 -16.52 -3.34 -3.42
C MET A 131 -15.52 -3.99 -4.39
N PHE A 132 -14.44 -4.55 -3.88
CA PHE A 132 -13.47 -5.30 -4.68
C PHE A 132 -14.04 -6.59 -5.26
N THR A 133 -14.82 -7.33 -4.48
CA THR A 133 -15.46 -8.56 -4.96
C THR A 133 -16.47 -8.25 -6.07
N ASN A 134 -17.28 -7.19 -5.95
CA ASN A 134 -18.21 -6.78 -7.00
C ASN A 134 -17.47 -6.36 -8.28
N PHE A 135 -16.37 -5.64 -8.16
CA PHE A 135 -15.54 -5.26 -9.31
C PHE A 135 -14.99 -6.49 -10.04
N VAL A 136 -14.50 -7.48 -9.31
CA VAL A 136 -14.02 -8.75 -9.89
C VAL A 136 -15.17 -9.51 -10.57
N TRP A 137 -16.34 -9.61 -9.94
CA TRP A 137 -17.52 -10.23 -10.55
C TRP A 137 -17.87 -9.57 -11.88
N ILE A 138 -18.00 -8.24 -11.91
CA ILE A 138 -18.32 -7.48 -13.12
C ILE A 138 -17.25 -7.72 -14.20
N THR A 139 -15.97 -7.65 -13.85
CA THR A 139 -14.86 -7.81 -14.81
C THR A 139 -14.85 -9.23 -15.41
N VAL A 140 -14.93 -10.27 -14.57
CA VAL A 140 -14.87 -11.67 -15.03
C VAL A 140 -16.09 -12.03 -15.87
N TYR A 141 -17.29 -11.58 -15.47
CA TYR A 141 -18.49 -11.83 -16.28
C TYR A 141 -18.49 -11.03 -17.58
N SER A 142 -17.94 -9.81 -17.61
CA SER A 142 -17.80 -9.07 -18.87
C SER A 142 -16.86 -9.78 -19.85
N ILE A 143 -15.72 -10.28 -19.36
CA ILE A 143 -14.79 -11.08 -20.17
C ILE A 143 -15.46 -12.38 -20.62
N GLY A 144 -16.14 -13.09 -19.71
CA GLY A 144 -16.86 -14.33 -20.03
C GLY A 144 -17.95 -14.12 -21.08
N LEU A 145 -18.68 -13.00 -21.01
CA LEU A 145 -19.70 -12.63 -22.01
C LEU A 145 -19.06 -12.42 -23.39
N LEU A 146 -17.91 -11.72 -23.46
CA LEU A 146 -17.18 -11.53 -24.73
C LEU A 146 -16.74 -12.86 -25.33
N VAL A 147 -16.20 -13.77 -24.50
CA VAL A 147 -15.80 -15.11 -24.94
C VAL A 147 -16.99 -15.94 -25.46
N ILE A 148 -18.15 -15.83 -24.80
CA ILE A 148 -19.37 -16.49 -25.25
C ILE A 148 -19.82 -15.92 -26.59
N LEU A 149 -19.82 -14.62 -26.78
CA LEU A 149 -20.23 -13.98 -28.02
C LEU A 149 -19.29 -14.34 -29.18
N ASP A 150 -17.99 -14.37 -28.93
CA ASP A 150 -16.98 -14.79 -29.92
C ASP A 150 -17.17 -16.25 -30.32
N ALA A 151 -17.42 -17.13 -29.35
CA ALA A 151 -17.70 -18.56 -29.61
C ALA A 151 -18.99 -18.80 -30.39
N LEU A 152 -19.90 -17.82 -30.44
CA LEU A 152 -21.14 -17.83 -31.22
C LEU A 152 -20.98 -17.12 -32.59
N ASP A 153 -19.76 -16.82 -33.02
CA ASP A 153 -19.45 -16.07 -34.25
C ASP A 153 -20.08 -14.65 -34.29
N ILE A 154 -20.39 -14.07 -33.12
CA ILE A 154 -20.87 -12.68 -33.00
C ILE A 154 -19.66 -11.74 -32.89
N SER A 155 -19.57 -10.77 -33.80
CA SER A 155 -18.47 -9.82 -33.80
C SER A 155 -18.37 -9.04 -32.47
N ILE A 156 -17.28 -9.22 -31.73
CA ILE A 156 -17.01 -8.53 -30.47
C ILE A 156 -16.22 -7.23 -30.66
N ALA A 157 -15.82 -6.90 -31.89
CA ALA A 157 -15.01 -5.71 -32.20
C ALA A 157 -15.63 -4.38 -31.70
N PRO A 158 -16.93 -4.12 -31.83
CA PRO A 158 -17.54 -2.89 -31.26
C PRO A 158 -17.47 -2.85 -29.73
N MET A 159 -17.62 -4.00 -29.07
CA MET A 159 -17.56 -4.10 -27.61
C MET A 159 -16.14 -3.91 -27.08
N LEU A 160 -15.14 -4.49 -27.77
CA LEU A 160 -13.72 -4.27 -27.44
C LEU A 160 -13.33 -2.80 -27.61
N THR A 161 -13.84 -2.14 -28.67
CA THR A 161 -13.61 -0.70 -28.87
C THR A 161 -14.21 0.13 -27.73
N ALA A 162 -15.45 -0.16 -27.34
CA ALA A 162 -16.12 0.52 -26.22
C ALA A 162 -15.38 0.29 -24.89
N LEU A 163 -14.93 -0.96 -24.63
CA LEU A 163 -14.12 -1.31 -23.46
C LEU A 163 -12.77 -0.59 -23.48
N GLY A 164 -12.14 -0.46 -24.65
CA GLY A 164 -10.88 0.28 -24.80
C GLY A 164 -11.00 1.75 -24.46
N ILE A 165 -12.05 2.42 -24.95
CA ILE A 165 -12.34 3.84 -24.64
C ILE A 165 -12.70 3.97 -23.15
N GLY A 166 -13.56 3.10 -22.63
CA GLY A 166 -13.92 3.08 -21.20
C GLY A 166 -12.71 2.82 -20.32
N GLY A 167 -11.84 1.90 -20.69
CA GLY A 167 -10.59 1.60 -20.01
C GLY A 167 -9.62 2.77 -19.96
N LEU A 168 -9.53 3.54 -21.06
CA LEU A 168 -8.75 4.78 -21.11
C LEU A 168 -9.30 5.82 -20.11
N ALA A 169 -10.62 6.00 -20.08
CA ALA A 169 -11.26 6.93 -19.14
C ALA A 169 -11.00 6.53 -17.67
N VAL A 170 -11.14 5.24 -17.35
CA VAL A 170 -10.83 4.72 -16.00
C VAL A 170 -9.35 4.88 -15.66
N SER A 171 -8.45 4.60 -16.60
CA SER A 171 -7.00 4.77 -16.43
C SER A 171 -6.62 6.22 -16.11
N LEU A 172 -7.24 7.19 -16.84
CA LEU A 172 -7.05 8.60 -16.56
C LEU A 172 -7.57 9.02 -15.18
N ALA A 173 -8.73 8.49 -14.78
CA ALA A 173 -9.31 8.77 -13.47
C ALA A 173 -8.47 8.19 -12.30
N LEU A 174 -7.78 7.08 -12.53
CA LEU A 174 -6.92 6.42 -11.52
C LEU A 174 -5.45 6.85 -11.57
N LYS A 175 -5.07 7.74 -12.49
CA LYS A 175 -3.68 8.15 -12.71
C LYS A 175 -2.99 8.59 -11.43
N ASP A 176 -3.61 9.49 -10.65
CA ASP A 176 -2.99 10.02 -9.43
C ASP A 176 -2.84 8.95 -8.34
N THR A 177 -3.82 8.07 -8.23
CA THR A 177 -3.75 6.93 -7.30
C THR A 177 -2.61 5.97 -7.64
N LEU A 178 -2.45 5.64 -8.92
CA LEU A 178 -1.33 4.81 -9.39
C LEU A 178 0.02 5.51 -9.19
N THR A 179 0.08 6.82 -9.42
CA THR A 179 1.29 7.61 -9.17
C THR A 179 1.69 7.56 -7.70
N ASP A 180 0.73 7.67 -6.76
CA ASP A 180 1.01 7.52 -5.32
C ASP A 180 1.55 6.12 -4.97
N VAL A 181 1.02 5.06 -5.58
CA VAL A 181 1.50 3.68 -5.38
C VAL A 181 2.96 3.53 -5.83
N PHE A 182 3.27 3.98 -7.05
CA PHE A 182 4.64 3.92 -7.57
C PHE A 182 5.60 4.80 -6.79
N ALA A 183 5.16 5.99 -6.37
CA ALA A 183 5.94 6.87 -5.52
C ALA A 183 6.25 6.20 -4.16
N GLY A 184 5.26 5.57 -3.52
CA GLY A 184 5.45 4.82 -2.28
C GLY A 184 6.45 3.67 -2.44
N LEU A 185 6.33 2.90 -3.51
CA LEU A 185 7.29 1.83 -3.82
C LEU A 185 8.71 2.39 -4.04
N HIS A 186 8.84 3.51 -4.77
CA HIS A 186 10.12 4.17 -5.00
C HIS A 186 10.76 4.66 -3.70
N ILE A 187 9.98 5.27 -2.79
CA ILE A 187 10.45 5.71 -1.48
C ILE A 187 11.01 4.52 -0.69
N LEU A 188 10.27 3.41 -0.64
CA LEU A 188 10.68 2.18 0.07
C LEU A 188 11.95 1.56 -0.51
N LEU A 189 12.06 1.48 -1.84
CA LEU A 189 13.23 0.90 -2.52
C LEU A 189 14.47 1.78 -2.44
N SER A 190 14.31 3.11 -2.54
CA SER A 190 15.44 4.06 -2.48
C SER A 190 16.00 4.23 -1.08
N LYS A 191 15.23 3.89 -0.04
CA LYS A 191 15.59 4.06 1.38
C LYS A 191 16.00 5.48 1.76
N LYS A 192 15.60 6.48 0.99
CA LYS A 192 15.85 7.91 1.30
C LYS A 192 15.15 8.35 2.58
N VAL A 193 14.03 7.72 2.89
CA VAL A 193 13.23 7.93 4.10
C VAL A 193 12.80 6.55 4.60
N GLN A 194 12.97 6.32 5.90
CA GLN A 194 12.60 5.07 6.55
C GLN A 194 11.69 5.34 7.77
N PRO A 195 10.82 4.40 8.15
CA PRO A 195 10.12 4.51 9.42
C PRO A 195 11.09 4.68 10.58
N GLY A 196 10.83 5.69 11.42
CA GLY A 196 11.70 6.11 12.53
C GLY A 196 12.51 7.36 12.24
N ASP A 197 12.76 7.72 10.98
CA ASP A 197 13.54 8.91 10.61
C ASP A 197 12.80 10.19 11.01
N PHE A 198 13.55 11.17 11.50
CA PHE A 198 13.08 12.55 11.68
C PHE A 198 13.41 13.36 10.42
N ILE A 199 12.36 13.83 9.75
CA ILE A 199 12.50 14.55 8.48
C ILE A 199 11.83 15.92 8.52
N SER A 200 12.30 16.83 7.66
CA SER A 200 11.64 18.10 7.35
C SER A 200 11.47 18.24 5.84
N LEU A 201 10.30 18.69 5.42
CA LEU A 201 10.00 18.97 4.03
C LEU A 201 10.18 20.47 3.72
N ASP A 202 10.37 20.79 2.47
CA ASP A 202 10.44 22.17 1.96
C ASP A 202 9.12 22.94 2.14
N SER A 203 7.99 22.24 2.22
CA SER A 203 6.68 22.80 2.54
C SER A 203 6.50 23.16 4.02
N GLY A 204 7.45 22.81 4.89
CA GLY A 204 7.50 23.20 6.29
C GLY A 204 7.09 22.13 7.29
N GLU A 205 6.51 21.02 6.86
CA GLU A 205 6.16 19.91 7.73
C GLU A 205 7.42 19.22 8.27
N MET A 206 7.41 18.90 9.56
CA MET A 206 8.55 18.30 10.26
C MET A 206 8.06 17.28 11.29
N GLY A 207 8.66 16.08 11.30
CA GLY A 207 8.28 15.03 12.25
C GLY A 207 8.96 13.70 12.02
N TYR A 208 8.56 12.71 12.83
CA TYR A 208 9.03 11.33 12.72
C TYR A 208 8.16 10.55 11.74
N VAL A 209 8.77 9.88 10.80
CA VAL A 209 8.09 8.96 9.89
C VAL A 209 7.62 7.75 10.68
N GLN A 210 6.32 7.55 10.81
CA GLN A 210 5.75 6.39 11.51
C GLN A 210 5.62 5.17 10.60
N ASN A 211 5.06 5.39 9.40
CA ASN A 211 4.79 4.31 8.45
C ASN A 211 4.65 4.86 7.04
N ILE A 212 5.09 4.06 6.07
CA ILE A 212 4.92 4.32 4.64
C ILE A 212 3.95 3.28 4.10
N THR A 213 2.73 3.71 3.74
CA THR A 213 1.70 2.86 3.16
C THR A 213 1.75 2.92 1.63
N TRP A 214 0.93 2.14 0.97
CA TRP A 214 0.86 2.11 -0.50
C TRP A 214 0.50 3.47 -1.14
N ARG A 215 -0.22 4.35 -0.44
CA ARG A 215 -0.68 5.64 -0.96
C ARG A 215 -0.09 6.84 -0.24
N ASN A 216 0.12 6.74 1.06
CA ASN A 216 0.57 7.86 1.88
C ASN A 216 1.62 7.46 2.92
N THR A 217 2.40 8.43 3.33
CA THR A 217 3.32 8.33 4.45
C THR A 217 2.71 9.03 5.66
N LYS A 218 2.71 8.35 6.81
CA LYS A 218 2.29 8.89 8.11
C LYS A 218 3.49 9.48 8.81
N MET A 219 3.40 10.73 9.20
CA MET A 219 4.42 11.44 9.96
C MET A 219 3.84 11.95 11.28
N LEU A 220 4.56 11.77 12.38
CA LEU A 220 4.20 12.24 13.71
C LEU A 220 5.00 13.51 14.03
N GLU A 221 4.30 14.61 14.21
CA GLU A 221 4.90 15.86 14.69
C GLU A 221 5.31 15.77 16.16
N ARG A 222 6.23 16.66 16.58
CA ARG A 222 6.62 16.77 17.99
C ARG A 222 5.47 17.22 18.92
N THR A 223 4.45 17.85 18.33
CA THR A 223 3.19 18.25 18.98
C THR A 223 2.20 17.10 19.12
N ASN A 224 2.59 15.88 18.73
CA ASN A 224 1.77 14.67 18.73
C ASN A 224 0.62 14.67 17.71
N ASN A 225 0.69 15.50 16.66
CA ASN A 225 -0.24 15.45 15.53
C ASN A 225 0.25 14.48 14.48
N ILE A 226 -0.68 13.82 13.78
CA ILE A 226 -0.36 12.93 12.67
C ILE A 226 -0.63 13.66 11.36
N ILE A 227 0.39 13.76 10.51
CA ILE A 227 0.29 14.27 9.15
C ILE A 227 0.26 13.09 8.19
N HIS A 228 -0.71 13.08 7.28
CA HIS A 228 -0.79 12.13 6.16
C HIS A 228 -0.33 12.81 4.88
N ILE A 229 0.84 12.42 4.38
CA ILE A 229 1.46 13.00 3.19
C ILE A 229 1.27 12.02 2.02
N PRO A 230 0.61 12.40 0.91
CA PRO A 230 0.57 11.59 -0.30
C PRO A 230 1.98 11.24 -0.77
N ASN A 231 2.22 9.99 -1.12
CA ASN A 231 3.57 9.53 -1.48
C ASN A 231 4.15 10.29 -2.67
N THR A 232 3.32 10.71 -3.61
CA THR A 232 3.73 11.55 -4.74
C THR A 232 4.31 12.89 -4.26
N LYS A 233 3.68 13.54 -3.26
CA LYS A 233 4.21 14.78 -2.68
C LYS A 233 5.54 14.55 -2.00
N LEU A 234 5.63 13.52 -1.15
CA LEU A 234 6.86 13.19 -0.46
C LEU A 234 8.02 12.84 -1.42
N SER A 235 7.72 12.08 -2.47
CA SER A 235 8.73 11.69 -3.48
C SER A 235 9.32 12.87 -4.25
N ASN A 236 8.51 13.92 -4.47
CA ASN A 236 8.89 15.13 -5.21
C ASN A 236 9.42 16.26 -4.32
N ALA A 237 9.24 16.16 -3.00
CA ALA A 237 9.69 17.19 -2.06
C ALA A 237 11.22 17.18 -1.88
N ILE A 238 11.77 18.34 -1.53
CA ILE A 238 13.12 18.42 -0.98
C ILE A 238 13.04 17.97 0.47
N ILE A 239 13.68 16.84 0.76
CA ILE A 239 13.63 16.20 2.08
C ILE A 239 14.97 16.46 2.78
N LYS A 240 14.91 17.04 3.98
CA LYS A 240 16.01 17.06 4.92
C LYS A 240 15.79 15.91 5.90
N ASN A 241 16.59 14.86 5.78
CA ASN A 241 16.58 13.72 6.69
C ASN A 241 17.68 13.92 7.74
N TYR A 242 17.31 13.95 9.02
CA TYR A 242 18.22 14.21 10.13
C TYR A 242 18.84 12.93 10.71
N ASP A 243 18.32 11.77 10.34
CA ASP A 243 18.79 10.47 10.83
C ASP A 243 19.51 9.66 9.74
N SER A 244 19.53 10.14 8.49
CA SER A 244 20.20 9.46 7.38
C SER A 244 21.72 9.69 7.46
N GLY A 245 22.48 8.61 7.54
CA GLY A 245 23.94 8.65 7.65
C GLY A 245 24.42 8.91 9.07
N ASP A 246 25.13 10.03 9.32
CA ASP A 246 25.51 10.46 10.66
C ASP A 246 24.38 11.31 11.30
N PRO A 247 23.65 10.81 12.30
CA PRO A 247 22.55 11.54 12.92
C PRO A 247 23.00 12.70 13.81
N SER A 248 24.31 12.82 14.04
CA SER A 248 24.85 13.91 14.85
C SER A 248 24.67 15.27 14.15
N PHE A 249 24.29 16.27 14.90
CA PHE A 249 23.99 17.60 14.37
C PHE A 249 24.67 18.70 15.18
N SER A 250 24.83 19.89 14.57
CA SER A 250 25.44 21.06 15.21
C SER A 250 24.39 21.89 15.91
N VAL A 251 24.51 22.03 17.23
CA VAL A 251 23.73 22.97 18.05
C VAL A 251 24.51 24.28 18.12
N LYS A 252 23.86 25.38 17.72
CA LYS A 252 24.46 26.72 17.71
C LYS A 252 23.71 27.59 18.74
N ILE A 253 24.46 28.12 19.69
CA ILE A 253 23.86 28.94 20.76
C ILE A 253 24.47 30.34 20.67
N PRO A 254 23.70 31.36 20.25
CA PRO A 254 24.13 32.74 20.26
C PRO A 254 24.10 33.30 21.65
N VAL A 255 25.13 34.04 22.02
CA VAL A 255 25.25 34.76 23.30
C VAL A 255 25.96 36.09 23.05
N GLY A 256 25.63 37.11 23.85
CA GLY A 256 26.27 38.41 23.82
C GLY A 256 26.75 38.83 25.17
N VAL A 257 27.85 39.60 25.24
CA VAL A 257 28.40 40.21 26.46
C VAL A 257 28.59 41.70 26.27
N GLY A 258 28.70 42.45 27.37
CA GLY A 258 28.91 43.90 27.33
C GLY A 258 30.24 44.30 26.66
N TYR A 259 30.26 45.50 26.13
CA TYR A 259 31.45 46.06 25.44
C TYR A 259 32.67 46.20 26.35
N ASP A 260 32.44 46.36 27.67
CA ASP A 260 33.49 46.50 28.67
C ASP A 260 34.04 45.15 29.18
N SER A 261 33.55 44.02 28.65
CA SER A 261 33.95 42.69 29.09
C SER A 261 35.35 42.34 28.55
N ASP A 262 36.18 41.72 29.39
CA ASP A 262 37.44 41.10 28.99
C ASP A 262 37.16 39.85 28.15
N LEU A 263 37.45 39.90 26.85
CA LEU A 263 37.09 38.84 25.89
C LEU A 263 37.86 37.55 26.14
N ASP A 264 39.08 37.59 26.66
CA ASP A 264 39.90 36.40 26.97
C ASP A 264 39.31 35.68 28.19
N VAL A 265 38.81 36.43 29.18
CA VAL A 265 38.11 35.88 30.32
C VAL A 265 36.76 35.27 29.89
N VAL A 266 36.00 35.94 29.02
CA VAL A 266 34.74 35.45 28.50
C VAL A 266 34.95 34.13 27.77
N GLU A 267 35.92 34.04 26.84
CA GLU A 267 36.20 32.79 26.09
C GLU A 267 36.56 31.65 27.04
N ARG A 268 37.44 31.89 27.99
CA ARG A 268 37.85 30.89 29.00
C ARG A 268 36.64 30.38 29.80
N VAL A 269 35.84 31.26 30.35
CA VAL A 269 34.66 30.92 31.19
C VAL A 269 33.63 30.15 30.39
N VAL A 270 33.32 30.60 29.17
CA VAL A 270 32.35 29.92 28.29
C VAL A 270 32.85 28.52 27.94
N MET A 271 34.16 28.36 27.60
CA MET A 271 34.72 27.07 27.26
C MET A 271 34.79 26.11 28.46
N GLU A 272 35.07 26.62 29.67
CA GLU A 272 34.98 25.80 30.90
C GLU A 272 33.58 25.23 31.09
N VAL A 273 32.53 26.07 31.00
CA VAL A 273 31.14 25.65 31.10
C VAL A 273 30.75 24.67 29.97
N ALA A 274 31.20 24.94 28.74
CA ALA A 274 30.89 24.09 27.60
C ALA A 274 31.53 22.70 27.71
N ASN A 275 32.80 22.64 28.15
CA ASN A 275 33.52 21.39 28.36
C ASN A 275 32.95 20.58 29.54
N ASP A 276 32.60 21.24 30.64
CA ASP A 276 31.91 20.59 31.76
C ASP A 276 30.60 19.96 31.31
N LEU A 277 29.77 20.72 30.59
CA LEU A 277 28.51 20.22 30.02
C LEU A 277 28.74 19.02 29.09
N HIS A 278 29.73 19.11 28.23
CA HIS A 278 30.08 18.05 27.29
C HIS A 278 30.49 16.74 28.00
N GLN A 279 31.13 16.82 29.16
CA GLN A 279 31.56 15.63 29.89
C GLN A 279 30.37 14.83 30.48
N TYR A 280 29.36 15.49 31.05
CA TYR A 280 28.33 14.80 31.78
C TYR A 280 27.01 14.57 31.01
N MET A 281 26.73 15.34 29.94
CA MET A 281 25.50 15.15 29.16
C MET A 281 25.63 14.02 28.14
N ASP A 282 24.78 12.99 28.26
CA ASP A 282 24.73 11.85 27.35
C ASP A 282 24.19 12.21 25.95
N GLN A 283 23.44 13.33 25.84
CA GLN A 283 22.90 13.85 24.59
C GLN A 283 23.97 14.42 23.66
N MET A 284 25.19 14.68 24.17
CA MET A 284 26.28 15.22 23.38
C MET A 284 27.16 14.16 22.76
N ASN A 285 27.55 14.40 21.51
CA ASN A 285 28.49 13.53 20.80
C ASN A 285 29.90 13.65 21.40
N LYS A 286 30.35 12.58 22.06
CA LYS A 286 31.63 12.54 22.76
C LYS A 286 32.84 12.56 21.83
N GLN A 287 32.66 12.34 20.53
CA GLN A 287 33.74 12.37 19.54
C GLN A 287 34.08 13.79 19.04
N SER A 288 33.27 14.79 19.42
CA SER A 288 33.46 16.17 19.00
C SER A 288 33.54 17.09 20.21
N THR A 289 34.51 18.00 20.23
CA THR A 289 34.66 18.98 21.30
C THR A 289 33.81 20.23 21.03
N PRO A 290 33.28 20.91 22.07
CA PRO A 290 32.67 22.23 21.93
C PRO A 290 33.63 23.23 21.31
N SER A 291 33.10 24.22 20.63
CA SER A 291 33.92 25.32 20.10
C SER A 291 33.21 26.67 20.26
N PHE A 292 34.06 27.71 20.39
CA PHE A 292 33.65 29.09 20.60
C PHE A 292 34.14 29.97 19.45
N LYS A 293 33.33 30.96 19.03
CA LYS A 293 33.77 31.96 18.05
C LYS A 293 33.05 33.28 18.25
N PHE A 294 33.77 34.36 18.40
CA PHE A 294 33.21 35.71 18.27
C PHE A 294 32.65 35.90 16.86
N LYS A 295 31.52 36.59 16.76
CA LYS A 295 30.82 36.86 15.52
C LYS A 295 30.94 38.29 15.05
N GLY A 296 30.99 39.23 15.98
CA GLY A 296 31.08 40.64 15.70
C GLY A 296 30.51 41.50 16.80
N PHE A 297 30.39 42.77 16.48
CA PHE A 297 29.83 43.79 17.38
C PHE A 297 28.35 43.96 17.04
N GLY A 298 27.47 43.69 18.02
CA GLY A 298 26.04 43.88 17.94
C GLY A 298 25.63 45.30 18.31
N GLU A 299 24.33 45.58 18.38
CA GLU A 299 23.81 46.94 18.76
C GLU A 299 24.19 47.34 20.16
N SER A 300 24.27 46.40 21.09
CA SER A 300 24.58 46.66 22.51
C SER A 300 25.51 45.58 23.12
N SER A 301 26.03 44.66 22.33
CA SER A 301 26.80 43.51 22.80
C SER A 301 27.94 43.15 21.85
N ILE A 302 28.92 42.44 22.35
CA ILE A 302 29.88 41.68 21.54
C ILE A 302 29.30 40.27 21.42
N ASP A 303 28.93 39.90 20.21
CA ASP A 303 28.20 38.66 19.96
C ASP A 303 29.17 37.51 19.67
N PHE A 304 28.89 36.34 20.24
CA PHE A 304 29.62 35.12 19.98
C PHE A 304 28.67 33.92 19.80
N MET A 305 29.21 32.85 19.32
CA MET A 305 28.48 31.60 19.08
C MET A 305 29.22 30.43 19.72
N VAL A 306 28.50 29.65 20.49
CA VAL A 306 29.01 28.38 21.02
C VAL A 306 28.40 27.24 20.19
N TYR A 307 29.27 26.34 19.77
CA TYR A 307 28.88 25.18 18.95
C TYR A 307 29.04 23.90 19.75
N PHE A 308 28.01 23.12 19.80
CA PHE A 308 28.02 21.76 20.31
C PHE A 308 27.66 20.78 19.22
N ARG A 309 27.94 19.51 19.44
CA ARG A 309 27.44 18.44 18.60
C ARG A 309 26.54 17.50 19.43
N GLY A 310 25.27 17.43 19.07
CA GLY A 310 24.30 16.52 19.67
C GLY A 310 24.31 15.17 18.94
N ASN A 311 23.86 14.09 19.61
CA ASN A 311 23.78 12.76 19.01
C ASN A 311 22.64 12.63 18.00
N LYS A 312 21.51 13.27 18.27
CA LYS A 312 20.34 13.28 17.40
C LYS A 312 19.59 14.61 17.53
N TYR A 313 18.83 14.97 16.48
CA TYR A 313 18.14 16.26 16.39
C TYR A 313 17.26 16.59 17.60
N GLY A 314 16.63 15.58 18.23
CA GLY A 314 15.84 15.75 19.44
C GLY A 314 16.58 16.27 20.66
N ASP A 315 17.91 16.13 20.69
CA ASP A 315 18.76 16.50 21.83
C ASP A 315 19.07 18.00 21.89
N GLN A 316 18.69 18.79 20.89
CA GLN A 316 18.97 20.22 20.80
C GLN A 316 18.47 21.00 22.01
N ASN A 317 17.20 20.85 22.36
CA ASN A 317 16.58 21.65 23.41
C ASN A 317 17.16 21.38 24.81
N PRO A 318 17.38 20.12 25.22
CA PRO A 318 18.08 19.82 26.46
C PRO A 318 19.48 20.44 26.56
N ILE A 319 20.26 20.39 25.47
CA ILE A 319 21.61 20.97 25.42
C ILE A 319 21.55 22.48 25.60
N ILE A 320 20.67 23.17 24.86
CA ILE A 320 20.50 24.63 24.97
C ILE A 320 20.07 25.00 26.39
N HIS A 321 19.08 24.28 26.94
CA HIS A 321 18.54 24.57 28.28
C HIS A 321 19.61 24.51 29.37
N GLU A 322 20.34 23.41 29.44
CA GLU A 322 21.37 23.22 30.47
C GLU A 322 22.57 24.18 30.29
N PHE A 323 22.97 24.42 29.03
CA PHE A 323 24.03 25.37 28.76
C PHE A 323 23.69 26.80 29.22
N VAL A 324 22.50 27.30 28.84
CA VAL A 324 22.06 28.65 29.21
C VAL A 324 21.97 28.80 30.72
N LYS A 325 21.44 27.83 31.47
CA LYS A 325 21.39 27.87 32.94
C LYS A 325 22.75 27.93 33.59
N LYS A 326 23.68 27.07 33.16
CA LYS A 326 25.02 27.03 33.73
C LYS A 326 25.82 28.26 33.36
N LEU A 327 25.72 28.69 32.12
CA LEU A 327 26.42 29.89 31.66
C LEU A 327 25.97 31.16 32.40
N HIS A 328 24.66 31.34 32.55
CA HIS A 328 24.09 32.46 33.26
C HIS A 328 24.58 32.52 34.75
N LYS A 329 24.59 31.37 35.43
CA LYS A 329 25.11 31.29 36.78
C LYS A 329 26.60 31.67 36.82
N ARG A 330 27.39 31.10 35.94
CA ARG A 330 28.85 31.35 35.90
C ARG A 330 29.17 32.80 35.55
N PHE A 331 28.43 33.43 34.64
CA PHE A 331 28.61 34.84 34.30
C PHE A 331 28.34 35.76 35.51
N ASN A 332 27.32 35.47 36.28
CA ASN A 332 27.03 36.18 37.51
C ASN A 332 28.17 36.03 38.56
N ASP A 333 28.71 34.80 38.70
CA ASP A 333 29.80 34.52 39.66
C ASP A 333 31.12 35.22 39.26
N GLU A 334 31.37 35.40 37.94
CA GLU A 334 32.58 36.05 37.38
C GLU A 334 32.37 37.56 37.12
N GLY A 335 31.18 38.10 37.32
CA GLY A 335 30.87 39.51 37.06
C GLY A 335 30.86 39.87 35.56
N ILE A 336 30.62 38.91 34.69
CA ILE A 336 30.48 39.15 33.24
C ILE A 336 29.06 39.65 32.97
N ASP A 337 28.96 40.86 32.40
CA ASP A 337 27.68 41.51 32.14
C ASP A 337 27.02 41.00 30.85
N ILE A 338 25.73 40.69 30.93
CA ILE A 338 24.83 40.43 29.78
C ILE A 338 24.03 41.73 29.55
N PRO A 339 24.38 42.54 28.54
CA PRO A 339 23.89 43.89 28.42
C PRO A 339 22.42 43.96 28.06
N PHE A 340 21.71 44.92 28.69
CA PHE A 340 20.41 45.33 28.20
C PHE A 340 20.52 46.17 26.93
N PRO A 341 19.47 46.34 26.14
CA PRO A 341 19.47 47.26 25.00
C PRO A 341 19.85 48.65 25.46
N MET A 342 21.00 49.19 25.00
CA MET A 342 21.53 50.47 25.38
C MET A 342 21.15 51.56 24.37
N ARG A 343 20.81 52.76 24.83
CA ARG A 343 20.51 53.93 23.99
C ARG A 343 21.12 55.20 24.64
N THR A 344 21.85 55.95 23.84
CA THR A 344 22.28 57.29 24.27
C THR A 344 21.17 58.28 24.04
N VAL A 345 20.69 58.92 25.12
CA VAL A 345 19.65 59.96 25.06
C VAL A 345 20.28 61.32 25.30
N ILE A 346 20.24 62.17 24.30
CA ILE A 346 20.73 63.58 24.42
C ILE A 346 19.51 64.45 24.74
N GLN A 347 19.40 64.95 25.99
CA GLN A 347 18.42 65.96 26.37
C GLN A 347 18.95 67.34 26.01
N ARG A 348 18.28 68.06 25.11
CA ARG A 348 18.53 69.51 24.88
C ARG A 348 17.53 70.28 25.71
N SER A 349 17.98 71.05 26.71
CA SER A 349 17.16 72.04 27.36
C SER A 349 17.07 73.26 26.43
N GLU A 350 15.90 73.59 25.95
CA GLU A 350 15.66 74.93 25.36
C GLU A 350 15.79 75.98 26.46
N SER A 351 16.76 76.92 26.28
CA SER A 351 16.97 78.11 27.10
C SER A 351 16.14 79.25 26.60
#